data_999b1841c0563ec5f972e6d6374de873
#
_entry.id   999b1841c0563ec5f972e6d6374de873
#
_cell.length_a   1.000
_cell.length_b   1.000
_cell.length_c   1.000
_cell.angle_alpha   90.00
_cell.angle_beta   90.00
_cell.angle_gamma   90.00
#
_symmetry.space_group_name_H-M   'P 1'
#
loop_
_entity.id
_entity.type
_entity.pdbx_description
1 polymer ?
#
loop_
_entity_poly.entity_id
_entity_poly.type
_entity_poly.pdbx_seq_one_letter_code
_entity_poly.pdbx_strand_id
1 'polypeptide(L)'
;MPWLHGLCGARTRLAVLQNGIGHADRLASFVGQASVVPTIVYYNGERLGPDRVRFRRAGEHDFAVSDDPGGRAFASLLDGTSMRILRSPDFKTLAWRKLLLNTIANPITALTLQRQAVFRREDVQALCLAILDEAATVGRADGARLAPDEAKQILATLLTYPADAGTSMYFDRLAGRPFEVEALTGAIVETGARYQTPTPLNRALLTLLRATSDALADGDRR
;
A
#
# COMPACT_ATOMS: atom_id res chain seq x y z
N MET A 1 15.99 11.29 -5.02
CA MET A 1 16.82 10.13 -4.60
C MET A 1 18.11 10.02 -5.46
N PRO A 2 19.00 11.02 -5.45
CA PRO A 2 20.18 11.05 -6.33
C PRO A 2 21.15 9.89 -6.11
N TRP A 3 21.19 9.37 -4.87
CA TRP A 3 22.08 8.25 -4.50
C TRP A 3 21.79 6.93 -5.22
N LEU A 4 20.54 6.73 -5.72
CA LEU A 4 20.21 5.54 -6.51
C LEU A 4 20.99 5.45 -7.83
N HIS A 5 21.26 6.59 -8.48
CA HIS A 5 22.04 6.62 -9.72
C HIS A 5 23.43 5.98 -9.58
N GLY A 6 24.07 6.14 -8.42
CA GLY A 6 25.40 5.58 -8.16
C GLY A 6 25.38 4.08 -7.84
N LEU A 7 24.23 3.51 -7.50
CA LEU A 7 24.08 2.09 -7.10
C LEU A 7 23.42 1.23 -8.18
N CYS A 8 22.73 1.84 -9.15
CA CYS A 8 21.94 1.14 -10.14
C CYS A 8 22.68 1.02 -11.48
N GLY A 9 23.00 -0.19 -11.89
CA GLY A 9 23.55 -0.52 -13.22
C GLY A 9 22.65 -1.51 -13.97
N ALA A 10 22.99 -1.84 -15.21
CA ALA A 10 22.19 -2.71 -16.08
C ALA A 10 21.87 -4.10 -15.49
N ARG A 11 22.69 -4.59 -14.57
CA ARG A 11 22.49 -5.88 -13.88
C ARG A 11 21.81 -5.75 -12.53
N THR A 12 21.53 -4.52 -12.07
CA THR A 12 20.86 -4.28 -10.77
C THR A 12 19.37 -4.59 -10.87
N ARG A 13 18.86 -5.31 -9.89
CA ARG A 13 17.42 -5.46 -9.64
C ARG A 13 17.08 -4.77 -8.33
N LEU A 14 16.20 -3.80 -8.39
CA LEU A 14 15.75 -3.03 -7.24
C LEU A 14 14.41 -3.57 -6.75
N ALA A 15 14.39 -4.35 -5.68
CA ALA A 15 13.15 -4.77 -5.03
C ALA A 15 12.55 -3.60 -4.25
N VAL A 16 11.28 -3.30 -4.53
CA VAL A 16 10.56 -2.19 -3.88
C VAL A 16 9.48 -2.77 -2.98
N LEU A 17 9.71 -2.69 -1.66
CA LEU A 17 8.85 -3.25 -0.62
C LEU A 17 7.88 -2.21 -0.02
N GLN A 18 7.82 -1.01 -0.60
CA GLN A 18 6.92 0.05 -0.16
C GLN A 18 5.45 -0.28 -0.52
N ASN A 19 4.52 0.25 0.28
CA ASN A 19 3.10 0.20 -0.05
C ASN A 19 2.78 0.98 -1.32
N GLY A 20 1.66 0.65 -1.96
CA GLY A 20 1.15 1.37 -3.14
C GLY A 20 1.42 0.64 -4.45
N ILE A 21 1.21 1.37 -5.54
CA ILE A 21 1.38 0.92 -6.93
C ILE A 21 2.24 1.93 -7.72
N GLY A 22 2.53 1.63 -8.99
CA GLY A 22 3.27 2.54 -9.88
C GLY A 22 4.74 2.72 -9.51
N HIS A 23 5.36 1.76 -8.80
CA HIS A 23 6.74 1.87 -8.35
C HIS A 23 7.74 2.01 -9.49
N ALA A 24 7.56 1.26 -10.59
CA ALA A 24 8.46 1.30 -11.74
C ALA A 24 8.47 2.70 -12.37
N ASP A 25 7.29 3.29 -12.61
CA ASP A 25 7.14 4.62 -13.21
C ASP A 25 7.77 5.71 -12.32
N ARG A 26 7.49 5.65 -11.00
CA ARG A 26 8.03 6.61 -10.03
C ARG A 26 9.55 6.56 -9.89
N LEU A 27 10.16 5.41 -10.14
CA LEU A 27 11.59 5.21 -10.00
C LEU A 27 12.35 5.30 -11.32
N ALA A 28 11.66 5.29 -12.46
CA ALA A 28 12.28 5.23 -13.79
C ALA A 28 13.41 6.27 -14.00
N SER A 29 13.20 7.52 -13.55
CA SER A 29 14.19 8.59 -13.66
C SER A 29 15.40 8.45 -12.73
N PHE A 30 15.34 7.56 -11.72
CA PHE A 30 16.39 7.40 -10.71
C PHE A 30 17.22 6.14 -10.85
N VAL A 31 16.73 5.12 -11.56
CA VAL A 31 17.35 3.79 -11.58
C VAL A 31 18.07 3.47 -12.89
N GLY A 32 18.05 4.36 -13.87
CA GLY A 32 18.72 4.19 -15.16
C GLY A 32 18.33 2.87 -15.84
N GLN A 33 19.30 1.96 -16.06
CA GLN A 33 19.06 0.67 -16.71
C GLN A 33 18.68 -0.47 -15.75
N ALA A 34 18.61 -0.20 -14.43
CA ALA A 34 18.23 -1.21 -13.46
C ALA A 34 16.75 -1.59 -13.61
N SER A 35 16.43 -2.85 -13.36
CA SER A 35 15.04 -3.32 -13.33
C SER A 35 14.42 -3.13 -11.95
N VAL A 36 13.20 -2.61 -11.91
CA VAL A 36 12.40 -2.49 -10.68
C VAL A 36 11.57 -3.74 -10.50
N VAL A 37 11.60 -4.33 -9.30
CA VAL A 37 10.81 -5.50 -8.90
C VAL A 37 9.83 -5.06 -7.82
N PRO A 38 8.59 -4.64 -8.18
CA PRO A 38 7.58 -4.33 -7.19
C PRO A 38 7.24 -5.56 -6.35
N THR A 39 7.22 -5.38 -5.03
CA THR A 39 7.03 -6.48 -4.08
C THR A 39 5.93 -6.11 -3.08
N ILE A 40 4.89 -6.91 -3.00
CA ILE A 40 3.85 -6.77 -1.99
C ILE A 40 4.34 -7.41 -0.69
N VAL A 41 4.21 -6.67 0.42
CA VAL A 41 4.55 -7.15 1.77
C VAL A 41 3.27 -7.44 2.53
N TYR A 42 3.13 -8.67 3.08
CA TYR A 42 1.95 -9.11 3.84
C TYR A 42 2.22 -9.30 5.34
N TYR A 43 3.42 -9.05 5.80
CA TYR A 43 3.73 -9.11 7.24
C TYR A 43 3.77 -7.72 7.87
N ASN A 44 3.71 -7.68 9.19
CA ASN A 44 3.95 -6.49 9.98
C ASN A 44 5.32 -6.59 10.65
N GLY A 45 6.18 -5.59 10.42
CA GLY A 45 7.47 -5.42 11.08
C GLY A 45 7.42 -4.25 12.06
N GLU A 46 7.49 -4.53 13.35
CA GLU A 46 7.53 -3.53 14.41
C GLU A 46 8.97 -3.35 14.87
N ARG A 47 9.54 -2.16 14.66
CA ARG A 47 10.90 -1.85 15.14
C ARG A 47 10.87 -1.66 16.65
N LEU A 48 11.57 -2.52 17.38
CA LEU A 48 11.69 -2.47 18.84
C LEU A 48 12.97 -1.77 19.31
N GLY A 49 13.94 -1.60 18.42
CA GLY A 49 15.24 -0.99 18.71
C GLY A 49 16.10 -0.92 17.44
N PRO A 50 17.35 -0.43 17.56
CA PRO A 50 18.24 -0.31 16.40
C PRO A 50 18.52 -1.65 15.69
N ASP A 51 18.56 -2.74 16.46
CA ASP A 51 18.93 -4.11 16.05
C ASP A 51 17.80 -5.13 16.21
N ARG A 52 16.59 -4.69 16.59
CA ARG A 52 15.47 -5.58 16.94
C ARG A 52 14.21 -5.22 16.19
N VAL A 53 13.66 -6.21 15.48
CA VAL A 53 12.36 -6.12 14.78
C VAL A 53 11.47 -7.26 15.27
N ARG A 54 10.23 -6.93 15.65
CA ARG A 54 9.20 -7.93 15.87
C ARG A 54 8.49 -8.22 14.56
N PHE A 55 8.67 -9.44 14.08
CA PHE A 55 8.01 -9.94 12.88
C PHE A 55 6.68 -10.60 13.24
N ARG A 56 5.60 -10.20 12.54
CA ARG A 56 4.26 -10.81 12.69
C ARG A 56 3.70 -11.13 11.32
N ARG A 57 3.50 -12.42 11.05
CA ARG A 57 2.80 -12.85 9.83
C ARG A 57 1.34 -12.41 9.86
N ALA A 58 0.86 -11.89 8.74
CA ALA A 58 -0.53 -11.46 8.58
C ALA A 58 -1.33 -12.38 7.63
N GLY A 59 -0.69 -13.39 7.04
CA GLY A 59 -1.35 -14.30 6.09
C GLY A 59 -0.49 -15.51 5.75
N GLU A 60 -0.90 -16.21 4.69
CA GLU A 60 -0.22 -17.42 4.21
C GLU A 60 1.16 -17.10 3.63
N HIS A 61 1.31 -15.97 2.93
CA HIS A 61 2.56 -15.53 2.32
C HIS A 61 3.10 -14.28 3.02
N ASP A 62 4.42 -14.12 3.01
CA ASP A 62 5.09 -12.94 3.56
C ASP A 62 5.29 -11.88 2.48
N PHE A 63 5.51 -12.33 1.22
CA PHE A 63 5.66 -11.47 0.05
C PHE A 63 4.86 -11.99 -1.15
N ALA A 64 4.52 -11.08 -2.07
CA ALA A 64 4.16 -11.47 -3.42
C ALA A 64 4.95 -10.66 -4.45
N VAL A 65 5.33 -11.31 -5.54
CA VAL A 65 6.02 -10.73 -6.70
C VAL A 65 5.38 -11.21 -7.99
N SER A 66 5.65 -10.51 -9.09
CA SER A 66 5.28 -11.00 -10.43
C SER A 66 6.01 -12.30 -10.76
N ASP A 67 5.38 -13.23 -11.50
CA ASP A 67 6.06 -14.42 -12.00
C ASP A 67 6.81 -14.12 -13.31
N ASP A 68 7.67 -13.11 -13.27
CA ASP A 68 8.60 -12.73 -14.31
C ASP A 68 10.07 -13.01 -13.89
N PRO A 69 11.07 -12.77 -14.76
CA PRO A 69 12.46 -12.99 -14.40
C PRO A 69 12.95 -12.19 -13.19
N GLY A 70 12.42 -10.98 -12.95
CA GLY A 70 12.75 -10.14 -11.80
C GLY A 70 12.20 -10.72 -10.49
N GLY A 71 10.91 -11.06 -10.49
CA GLY A 71 10.24 -11.67 -9.34
C GLY A 71 10.81 -13.04 -8.99
N ARG A 72 11.12 -13.87 -10.01
CA ARG A 72 11.79 -15.16 -9.78
C ARG A 72 13.16 -15.00 -9.17
N ALA A 73 13.95 -14.02 -9.64
CA ALA A 73 15.26 -13.73 -9.08
C ALA A 73 15.18 -13.21 -7.64
N PHE A 74 14.17 -12.38 -7.31
CA PHE A 74 13.92 -11.95 -5.94
C PHE A 74 13.53 -13.14 -5.05
N ALA A 75 12.64 -14.01 -5.52
CA ALA A 75 12.22 -15.19 -4.76
C ALA A 75 13.40 -16.11 -4.43
N SER A 76 14.30 -16.36 -5.40
CA SER A 76 15.46 -17.24 -5.18
C SER A 76 16.49 -16.67 -4.21
N LEU A 77 16.54 -15.34 -3.97
CA LEU A 77 17.38 -14.78 -2.91
C LEU A 77 16.95 -15.22 -1.49
N LEU A 78 15.69 -15.63 -1.35
CA LEU A 78 15.10 -16.02 -0.07
C LEU A 78 14.93 -17.55 0.06
N ASP A 79 15.43 -18.31 -0.91
CA ASP A 79 15.45 -19.77 -0.86
C ASP A 79 16.24 -20.24 0.38
N GLY A 80 15.70 -21.24 1.08
CA GLY A 80 16.28 -21.76 2.33
C GLY A 80 15.99 -20.92 3.58
N THR A 81 15.32 -19.77 3.44
CA THR A 81 14.82 -18.98 4.58
C THR A 81 13.40 -19.42 4.98
N SER A 82 12.91 -18.91 6.12
CA SER A 82 11.52 -19.12 6.57
C SER A 82 10.50 -18.24 5.83
N MET A 83 10.92 -17.39 4.89
CA MET A 83 10.05 -16.48 4.15
C MET A 83 9.25 -17.20 3.08
N ARG A 84 7.96 -16.92 3.02
CA ARG A 84 7.00 -17.53 2.08
C ARG A 84 6.64 -16.54 0.99
N ILE A 85 6.97 -16.87 -0.25
CA ILE A 85 6.83 -15.94 -1.39
C ILE A 85 5.82 -16.49 -2.38
N LEU A 86 4.81 -15.69 -2.68
CA LEU A 86 3.85 -15.92 -3.76
C LEU A 86 4.41 -15.32 -5.05
N ARG A 87 4.62 -16.14 -6.08
CA ARG A 87 4.84 -15.67 -7.44
C ARG A 87 3.51 -15.71 -8.18
N SER A 88 3.08 -14.57 -8.71
CA SER A 88 1.76 -14.44 -9.34
C SER A 88 1.87 -14.02 -10.80
N PRO A 89 1.21 -14.73 -11.73
CA PRO A 89 1.06 -14.27 -13.10
C PRO A 89 0.11 -13.06 -13.22
N ASP A 90 -0.67 -12.79 -12.18
CA ASP A 90 -1.59 -11.65 -12.07
C ASP A 90 -1.23 -10.75 -10.88
N PHE A 91 0.03 -10.33 -10.85
CA PHE A 91 0.55 -9.46 -9.79
C PHE A 91 -0.20 -8.14 -9.70
N LYS A 92 -0.63 -7.57 -10.85
CA LYS A 92 -1.37 -6.30 -10.89
C LYS A 92 -2.64 -6.38 -10.05
N THR A 93 -3.43 -7.42 -10.20
CA THR A 93 -4.66 -7.60 -9.40
C THR A 93 -4.37 -7.74 -7.90
N LEU A 94 -3.31 -8.47 -7.53
CA LEU A 94 -2.89 -8.56 -6.12
C LEU A 94 -2.46 -7.20 -5.55
N ALA A 95 -1.70 -6.41 -6.32
CA ALA A 95 -1.27 -5.09 -5.91
C ALA A 95 -2.48 -4.15 -5.69
N TRP A 96 -3.45 -4.18 -6.61
CA TRP A 96 -4.69 -3.42 -6.47
C TRP A 96 -5.52 -3.85 -5.25
N ARG A 97 -5.68 -5.16 -4.99
CA ARG A 97 -6.37 -5.66 -3.78
C ARG A 97 -5.72 -5.16 -2.50
N LYS A 98 -4.39 -5.19 -2.44
CA LYS A 98 -3.65 -4.63 -1.30
C LYS A 98 -3.88 -3.13 -1.17
N LEU A 99 -3.85 -2.39 -2.28
CA LEU A 99 -4.10 -0.95 -2.30
C LEU A 99 -5.52 -0.62 -1.85
N LEU A 100 -6.54 -1.34 -2.33
CA LEU A 100 -7.93 -1.17 -1.91
C LEU A 100 -8.09 -1.32 -0.39
N LEU A 101 -7.52 -2.36 0.20
CA LEU A 101 -7.53 -2.54 1.65
C LEU A 101 -6.89 -1.35 2.38
N ASN A 102 -5.72 -0.90 1.91
CA ASN A 102 -5.01 0.22 2.50
C ASN A 102 -5.76 1.55 2.34
N THR A 103 -6.52 1.73 1.26
CA THR A 103 -7.26 2.97 0.94
C THR A 103 -8.34 3.29 1.95
N ILE A 104 -8.92 2.30 2.61
CA ILE A 104 -9.89 2.53 3.69
C ILE A 104 -9.25 2.36 5.07
N ALA A 105 -8.44 1.31 5.28
CA ALA A 105 -7.90 1.00 6.60
C ALA A 105 -6.98 2.12 7.12
N ASN A 106 -6.04 2.57 6.32
CA ASN A 106 -5.05 3.56 6.74
C ASN A 106 -5.66 4.95 6.97
N PRO A 107 -6.40 5.56 6.01
CA PRO A 107 -6.96 6.88 6.18
C PRO A 107 -7.94 6.98 7.34
N ILE A 108 -8.88 6.05 7.44
CA ILE A 108 -9.95 6.14 8.43
C ILE A 108 -9.38 6.00 9.84
N THR A 109 -8.47 5.06 10.08
CA THR A 109 -7.86 4.92 11.40
C THR A 109 -6.96 6.11 11.76
N ALA A 110 -6.21 6.66 10.80
CA ALA A 110 -5.34 7.80 11.04
C ALA A 110 -6.10 9.11 11.28
N LEU A 111 -7.15 9.38 10.48
CA LEU A 111 -7.94 10.59 10.61
C LEU A 111 -8.81 10.60 11.87
N THR A 112 -9.38 9.45 12.23
CA THR A 112 -10.26 9.33 13.40
C THR A 112 -9.50 9.06 14.70
N LEU A 113 -8.20 8.72 14.63
CA LEU A 113 -7.40 8.22 15.75
C LEU A 113 -8.04 7.01 16.45
N GLN A 114 -8.76 6.19 15.68
CA GLN A 114 -9.39 4.98 16.15
C GLN A 114 -8.72 3.75 15.53
N ARG A 115 -8.76 2.64 16.25
CA ARG A 115 -8.29 1.33 15.79
C ARG A 115 -9.37 0.65 14.94
N GLN A 116 -9.14 -0.60 14.51
CA GLN A 116 -10.04 -1.37 13.63
C GLN A 116 -11.50 -1.42 14.10
N ALA A 117 -11.76 -1.24 15.39
CA ALA A 117 -13.14 -1.17 15.94
C ALA A 117 -14.03 -0.14 15.23
N VAL A 118 -13.47 0.94 14.66
CA VAL A 118 -14.22 1.99 13.96
C VAL A 118 -15.02 1.45 12.76
N PHE A 119 -14.52 0.39 12.11
CA PHE A 119 -15.18 -0.24 10.95
C PHE A 119 -16.44 -1.05 11.30
N ARG A 120 -16.75 -1.24 12.59
CA ARG A 120 -18.00 -1.87 13.04
C ARG A 120 -19.20 -0.94 12.97
N ARG A 121 -18.98 0.35 12.75
CA ARG A 121 -20.03 1.36 12.58
C ARG A 121 -20.61 1.26 11.16
N GLU A 122 -21.93 1.20 11.04
CA GLU A 122 -22.63 1.08 9.76
C GLU A 122 -22.38 2.28 8.84
N ASP A 123 -22.36 3.50 9.38
CA ASP A 123 -22.09 4.73 8.63
C ASP A 123 -20.64 4.73 8.06
N VAL A 124 -19.67 4.22 8.83
CA VAL A 124 -18.28 4.06 8.36
C VAL A 124 -18.20 2.98 7.27
N GLN A 125 -18.92 1.87 7.42
CA GLN A 125 -18.95 0.82 6.39
C GLN A 125 -19.55 1.34 5.07
N ALA A 126 -20.64 2.12 5.14
CA ALA A 126 -21.23 2.73 3.94
C ALA A 126 -20.23 3.67 3.23
N LEU A 127 -19.52 4.50 3.99
CA LEU A 127 -18.46 5.34 3.44
C LEU A 127 -17.32 4.52 2.83
N CYS A 128 -16.86 3.45 3.52
CA CYS A 128 -15.82 2.56 3.00
C CYS A 128 -16.21 1.93 1.66
N LEU A 129 -17.44 1.44 1.53
CA LEU A 129 -17.94 0.84 0.29
C LEU A 129 -17.92 1.86 -0.85
N ALA A 130 -18.37 3.09 -0.61
CA ALA A 130 -18.35 4.13 -1.64
C ALA A 130 -16.91 4.50 -2.09
N ILE A 131 -15.96 4.62 -1.15
CA ILE A 131 -14.55 4.87 -1.45
C ILE A 131 -13.95 3.69 -2.24
N LEU A 132 -14.25 2.46 -1.82
CA LEU A 132 -13.76 1.25 -2.48
C LEU A 132 -14.32 1.07 -3.88
N ASP A 133 -15.60 1.41 -4.13
CA ASP A 133 -16.22 1.30 -5.45
C ASP A 133 -15.56 2.24 -6.47
N GLU A 134 -15.24 3.49 -6.07
CA GLU A 134 -14.43 4.39 -6.89
C GLU A 134 -13.07 3.78 -7.20
N ALA A 135 -12.35 3.36 -6.16
CA ALA A 135 -10.97 2.83 -6.29
C ALA A 135 -10.95 1.52 -7.09
N ALA A 136 -11.92 0.62 -6.92
CA ALA A 136 -12.02 -0.62 -7.69
C ALA A 136 -12.35 -0.33 -9.17
N THR A 137 -13.14 0.71 -9.45
CA THR A 137 -13.41 1.16 -10.82
C THR A 137 -12.14 1.65 -11.51
N VAL A 138 -11.32 2.44 -10.80
CA VAL A 138 -9.99 2.85 -11.28
C VAL A 138 -9.09 1.63 -11.51
N GLY A 139 -9.07 0.67 -10.57
CA GLY A 139 -8.27 -0.55 -10.70
C GLY A 139 -8.63 -1.37 -11.92
N ARG A 140 -9.93 -1.51 -12.22
CA ARG A 140 -10.40 -2.18 -13.45
C ARG A 140 -9.98 -1.42 -14.71
N ALA A 141 -10.06 -0.09 -14.70
CA ALA A 141 -9.60 0.75 -15.81
C ALA A 141 -8.08 0.62 -16.03
N ASP A 142 -7.29 0.45 -14.96
CA ASP A 142 -5.86 0.17 -15.03
C ASP A 142 -5.53 -1.30 -15.43
N GLY A 143 -6.54 -2.15 -15.65
CA GLY A 143 -6.40 -3.53 -16.12
C GLY A 143 -6.26 -4.58 -15.01
N ALA A 144 -6.57 -4.25 -13.76
CA ALA A 144 -6.69 -5.25 -12.70
C ALA A 144 -7.99 -6.05 -12.85
N ARG A 145 -7.92 -7.35 -12.64
CA ARG A 145 -9.07 -8.26 -12.73
C ARG A 145 -9.83 -8.33 -11.40
N LEU A 146 -10.39 -7.18 -11.00
CA LEU A 146 -11.19 -7.04 -9.78
C LEU A 146 -12.65 -7.48 -10.05
N ALA A 147 -13.20 -8.26 -9.12
CA ALA A 147 -14.58 -8.72 -9.19
C ALA A 147 -15.57 -7.55 -9.13
N PRO A 148 -16.80 -7.71 -9.65
CA PRO A 148 -17.85 -6.67 -9.52
C PRO A 148 -18.16 -6.30 -8.07
N ASP A 149 -18.07 -7.26 -7.14
CA ASP A 149 -18.31 -7.12 -5.71
C ASP A 149 -17.01 -6.98 -4.88
N GLU A 150 -15.89 -6.65 -5.52
CA GLU A 150 -14.56 -6.54 -4.87
C GLU A 150 -14.59 -5.63 -3.64
N ALA A 151 -15.32 -4.51 -3.71
CA ALA A 151 -15.47 -3.58 -2.59
C ALA A 151 -16.04 -4.27 -1.34
N LYS A 152 -17.07 -5.10 -1.52
CA LYS A 152 -17.68 -5.86 -0.43
C LYS A 152 -16.73 -6.92 0.13
N GLN A 153 -15.98 -7.60 -0.74
CA GLN A 153 -15.00 -8.61 -0.34
C GLN A 153 -13.85 -7.98 0.48
N ILE A 154 -13.35 -6.82 0.07
CA ILE A 154 -12.31 -6.08 0.80
C ILE A 154 -12.83 -5.61 2.17
N LEU A 155 -14.04 -5.06 2.23
CA LEU A 155 -14.63 -4.65 3.51
C LEU A 155 -14.84 -5.85 4.43
N ALA A 156 -15.37 -6.96 3.91
CA ALA A 156 -15.55 -8.18 4.68
C ALA A 156 -14.21 -8.69 5.24
N THR A 157 -13.14 -8.67 4.44
CA THR A 157 -11.78 -9.01 4.88
C THR A 157 -11.32 -8.08 6.00
N LEU A 158 -11.52 -6.77 5.88
CA LEU A 158 -11.14 -5.80 6.91
C LEU A 158 -11.84 -6.07 8.24
N LEU A 159 -13.12 -6.46 8.20
CA LEU A 159 -13.92 -6.76 9.39
C LEU A 159 -13.47 -8.01 10.15
N THR A 160 -12.65 -8.88 9.54
CA THR A 160 -12.04 -10.04 10.23
C THR A 160 -10.87 -9.64 11.13
N TYR A 161 -10.34 -8.45 10.98
CA TYR A 161 -9.16 -8.02 11.75
C TYR A 161 -9.53 -7.74 13.22
N PRO A 162 -8.60 -7.98 14.15
CA PRO A 162 -8.84 -7.70 15.57
C PRO A 162 -9.23 -6.23 15.78
N ALA A 163 -10.24 -6.00 16.61
CA ALA A 163 -10.78 -4.67 16.86
C ALA A 163 -9.77 -3.66 17.43
N ASP A 164 -8.79 -4.17 18.14
CA ASP A 164 -7.68 -3.43 18.76
C ASP A 164 -6.44 -3.29 17.86
N ALA A 165 -6.45 -3.85 16.65
CA ALA A 165 -5.36 -3.65 15.71
C ALA A 165 -5.31 -2.20 15.22
N GLY A 166 -4.10 -1.66 15.04
CA GLY A 166 -3.85 -0.38 14.37
C GLY A 166 -3.24 -0.61 13.00
N THR A 167 -3.33 0.40 12.12
CA THR A 167 -2.65 0.42 10.82
C THR A 167 -1.30 1.12 10.92
N SER A 168 -0.45 1.00 9.89
CA SER A 168 0.82 1.74 9.82
C SER A 168 0.58 3.25 9.94
N MET A 169 -0.36 3.79 9.18
CA MET A 169 -0.68 5.22 9.17
C MET A 169 -1.27 5.71 10.51
N TYR A 170 -2.02 4.86 11.22
CA TYR A 170 -2.47 5.14 12.59
C TYR A 170 -1.27 5.32 13.53
N PHE A 171 -0.29 4.43 13.46
CA PHE A 171 0.91 4.54 14.28
C PHE A 171 1.81 5.69 13.86
N ASP A 172 1.86 6.03 12.57
CA ASP A 172 2.54 7.25 12.10
C ASP A 172 1.89 8.50 12.68
N ARG A 173 0.54 8.54 12.69
CA ARG A 173 -0.21 9.64 13.32
C ARG A 173 0.13 9.79 14.80
N LEU A 174 0.15 8.69 15.56
CA LEU A 174 0.49 8.72 16.98
C LEU A 174 1.94 9.14 17.25
N ALA A 175 2.83 8.81 16.33
CA ALA A 175 4.25 9.13 16.43
C ALA A 175 4.61 10.50 15.84
N GLY A 176 3.64 11.30 15.39
CA GLY A 176 3.88 12.60 14.76
C GLY A 176 4.58 12.52 13.39
N ARG A 177 4.59 11.35 12.73
CA ARG A 177 5.27 11.19 11.45
C ARG A 177 4.36 11.51 10.26
N PRO A 178 4.92 12.09 9.19
CA PRO A 178 4.20 12.29 7.92
C PRO A 178 3.70 10.95 7.33
N PHE A 179 2.62 11.02 6.55
CA PHE A 179 1.96 9.86 5.95
C PHE A 179 2.47 9.53 4.54
N GLU A 180 2.39 8.27 4.15
CA GLU A 180 2.63 7.81 2.76
C GLU A 180 1.42 8.10 1.84
N VAL A 181 0.94 9.34 1.84
CA VAL A 181 -0.35 9.74 1.21
C VAL A 181 -0.33 9.49 -0.29
N GLU A 182 0.77 9.90 -0.95
CA GLU A 182 0.88 9.88 -2.42
C GLU A 182 0.99 8.45 -2.98
N ALA A 183 1.62 7.55 -2.23
CA ALA A 183 1.77 6.15 -2.64
C ALA A 183 0.48 5.32 -2.51
N LEU A 184 -0.48 5.79 -1.71
CA LEU A 184 -1.75 5.11 -1.42
C LEU A 184 -2.93 5.83 -2.09
N THR A 185 -3.60 6.71 -1.37
CA THR A 185 -4.79 7.43 -1.88
C THR A 185 -4.43 8.32 -3.08
N GLY A 186 -3.24 8.94 -3.08
CA GLY A 186 -2.72 9.73 -4.19
C GLY A 186 -2.59 8.90 -5.47
N ALA A 187 -2.08 7.68 -5.38
CA ALA A 187 -1.94 6.78 -6.52
C ALA A 187 -3.29 6.44 -7.18
N ILE A 188 -4.37 6.30 -6.39
CA ILE A 188 -5.72 6.07 -6.92
C ILE A 188 -6.22 7.29 -7.68
N VAL A 189 -6.07 8.48 -7.10
CA VAL A 189 -6.53 9.74 -7.71
C VAL A 189 -5.77 10.02 -9.01
N GLU A 190 -4.44 9.82 -9.01
CA GLU A 190 -3.60 9.98 -10.19
C GLU A 190 -3.96 8.98 -11.30
N THR A 191 -4.11 7.70 -10.94
CA THR A 191 -4.50 6.66 -11.90
C THR A 191 -5.90 6.92 -12.43
N GLY A 192 -6.85 7.34 -11.59
CA GLY A 192 -8.19 7.74 -11.99
C GLY A 192 -8.17 8.89 -13.01
N ALA A 193 -7.33 9.90 -12.80
CA ALA A 193 -7.15 10.98 -13.74
C ALA A 193 -6.58 10.50 -15.09
N ARG A 194 -5.60 9.59 -15.08
CA ARG A 194 -4.99 8.97 -16.28
C ARG A 194 -6.02 8.24 -17.14
N TYR A 195 -6.96 7.53 -16.50
CA TYR A 195 -8.01 6.76 -17.18
C TYR A 195 -9.36 7.48 -17.25
N GLN A 196 -9.40 8.78 -16.94
CA GLN A 196 -10.62 9.60 -16.94
C GLN A 196 -11.76 8.99 -16.09
N THR A 197 -11.39 8.32 -15.01
CA THR A 197 -12.32 7.72 -14.05
C THR A 197 -12.47 8.66 -12.85
N PRO A 198 -13.67 9.19 -12.58
CA PRO A 198 -13.89 10.11 -11.46
C PRO A 198 -13.61 9.46 -10.10
N THR A 199 -12.98 10.21 -9.18
CA THR A 199 -12.64 9.75 -7.82
C THR A 199 -12.94 10.84 -6.78
N PRO A 200 -14.18 11.37 -6.69
CA PRO A 200 -14.48 12.49 -5.82
C PRO A 200 -14.26 12.19 -4.34
N LEU A 201 -14.63 11.01 -3.83
CA LEU A 201 -14.44 10.63 -2.43
C LEU A 201 -12.95 10.38 -2.10
N ASN A 202 -12.23 9.65 -2.96
CA ASN A 202 -10.80 9.45 -2.78
C ASN A 202 -10.03 10.79 -2.86
N ARG A 203 -10.46 11.73 -3.70
CA ARG A 203 -9.88 13.08 -3.78
C ARG A 203 -10.12 13.88 -2.50
N ALA A 204 -11.34 13.85 -1.96
CA ALA A 204 -11.66 14.50 -0.70
C ALA A 204 -10.82 13.91 0.45
N LEU A 205 -10.73 12.58 0.51
CA LEU A 205 -9.92 11.86 1.48
C LEU A 205 -8.43 12.22 1.38
N LEU A 206 -7.90 12.28 0.15
CA LEU A 206 -6.51 12.71 -0.13
C LEU A 206 -6.24 14.12 0.41
N THR A 207 -7.18 15.06 0.23
CA THR A 207 -7.04 16.43 0.73
C THR A 207 -6.92 16.46 2.24
N LEU A 208 -7.77 15.71 2.96
CA LEU A 208 -7.72 15.64 4.42
C LEU A 208 -6.43 14.98 4.93
N LEU A 209 -5.97 13.93 4.25
CA LEU A 209 -4.73 13.25 4.59
C LEU A 209 -3.51 14.15 4.40
N ARG A 210 -3.43 14.89 3.29
CA ARG A 210 -2.35 15.86 3.04
C ARG A 210 -2.32 16.93 4.12
N ALA A 211 -3.45 17.57 4.39
CA ALA A 211 -3.55 18.59 5.43
C ALA A 211 -3.13 18.08 6.82
N THR A 212 -3.51 16.84 7.13
CA THR A 212 -3.08 16.18 8.38
C THR A 212 -1.59 15.88 8.40
N SER A 213 -1.05 15.34 7.30
CA SER A 213 0.38 15.01 7.17
C SER A 213 1.28 16.24 7.24
N ASP A 214 0.86 17.34 6.59
CA ASP A 214 1.59 18.61 6.61
C ASP A 214 1.66 19.19 8.03
N ALA A 215 0.54 19.14 8.76
CA ALA A 215 0.50 19.59 10.16
C ALA A 215 1.44 18.78 11.08
N LEU A 216 1.63 17.48 10.80
CA LEU A 216 2.59 16.63 11.53
C LEU A 216 4.04 17.03 11.19
N ALA A 217 4.33 17.27 9.91
CA ALA A 217 5.66 17.69 9.47
C ALA A 217 6.08 19.07 10.04
N ASP A 218 5.12 19.97 10.26
CA ASP A 218 5.37 21.30 10.84
C ASP A 218 5.48 21.26 12.37
N GLY A 219 4.82 20.31 13.04
CA GLY A 219 4.92 20.09 14.48
C GLY A 219 6.30 19.65 14.95
N ASP A 220 7.04 18.92 14.13
CA ASP A 220 8.42 18.50 14.39
C ASP A 220 9.45 19.63 14.25
N ARG A 221 9.03 20.80 13.75
CA ARG A 221 9.90 22.01 13.60
C ARG A 221 9.73 23.03 14.74
N ARG A 222 8.88 22.75 15.71
CA ARG A 222 8.66 23.61 16.88
C ARG A 222 9.23 22.97 18.14
#